data_63505f9f5c228bd98c464d5a8cd0cd2c
#
_entry.id   63505f9f5c228bd98c464d5a8cd0cd2c
#
_cell.length_a   1.000
_cell.length_b   1.000
_cell.length_c   1.000
_cell.angle_alpha   90.00
_cell.angle_beta   90.00
_cell.angle_gamma   90.00
#
_symmetry.space_group_name_H-M   'P 1'
#
loop_
_entity.id
_entity.type
_entity.pdbx_description
1 polymer ?
#
loop_
_entity_poly.entity_id
_entity_poly.type
_entity_poly.pdbx_seq_one_letter_code
_entity_poly.pdbx_strand_id
1 'polypeptide(L)'
;LAEFLQQLPRDFQYAVEVRNSELLTPAYFKALNEAGVTHCFNHWNSMIPLHLQMRAAADAGGLTADFFIARLLTPLGTSYQNAEEQFAPYDKVQRPNSQMRADVVKLLRRALATNKRAFVTANNKAEGNSPLTMVSIAKLFLENAAP
;
A
#
# COMPACT_ATOMS: atom_id res chain seq x y z
N LEU A 1 13.73 15.64 -3.36
CA LEU A 1 12.99 14.88 -2.35
C LEU A 1 13.78 14.81 -1.04
N ALA A 2 15.02 14.34 -1.04
CA ALA A 2 15.82 14.14 0.18
C ALA A 2 15.90 15.42 1.04
N GLU A 3 16.27 16.54 0.47
CA GLU A 3 16.35 17.84 1.16
C GLU A 3 15.01 18.26 1.78
N PHE A 4 13.91 18.06 1.06
CA PHE A 4 12.56 18.34 1.56
C PHE A 4 12.22 17.46 2.77
N LEU A 5 12.49 16.16 2.70
CA LEU A 5 12.20 15.23 3.78
C LEU A 5 13.01 15.54 5.05
N GLN A 6 14.24 16.03 4.91
CA GLN A 6 15.08 16.44 6.05
C GLN A 6 14.57 17.67 6.78
N GLN A 7 13.76 18.50 6.14
CA GLN A 7 13.18 19.72 6.71
C GLN A 7 11.85 19.47 7.44
N LEU A 8 11.27 18.26 7.32
CA LEU A 8 10.00 17.95 7.97
C LEU A 8 10.15 17.92 9.50
N PRO A 9 9.17 18.45 10.26
CA PRO A 9 9.12 18.32 11.71
C PRO A 9 9.23 16.86 12.16
N ARG A 10 9.96 16.59 13.23
CA ARG A 10 10.21 15.22 13.69
C ARG A 10 9.11 14.65 14.58
N ASP A 11 8.13 15.44 14.95
CA ASP A 11 7.02 15.06 15.84
C ASP A 11 5.93 14.22 15.14
N PHE A 12 6.02 14.09 13.83
CA PHE A 12 5.04 13.37 13.01
C PHE A 12 5.66 12.19 12.28
N GLN A 13 4.81 11.24 11.93
CA GLN A 13 5.16 10.12 11.06
C GLN A 13 4.75 10.44 9.62
N TYR A 14 5.67 10.25 8.70
CA TYR A 14 5.46 10.58 7.29
C TYR A 14 5.56 9.37 6.40
N ALA A 15 4.74 9.37 5.36
CA ALA A 15 4.82 8.42 4.27
C ALA A 15 4.81 9.15 2.93
N VAL A 16 5.59 8.70 1.98
CA VAL A 16 5.59 9.21 0.61
C VAL A 16 4.84 8.24 -0.29
N GLU A 17 3.82 8.73 -0.98
CA GLU A 17 3.14 8.00 -2.04
C GLU A 17 3.65 8.48 -3.39
N VAL A 18 4.24 7.57 -4.16
CA VAL A 18 4.54 7.80 -5.58
C VAL A 18 3.51 7.06 -6.43
N ARG A 19 3.16 7.63 -7.57
CA ARG A 19 2.18 7.05 -8.51
C ARG A 19 2.79 6.72 -9.87
N ASN A 20 4.10 6.60 -9.89
CA ASN A 20 4.88 6.17 -11.04
C ASN A 20 5.91 5.14 -10.57
N SER A 21 5.84 3.92 -11.08
CA SER A 21 6.71 2.81 -10.66
C SER A 21 8.19 3.06 -10.96
N GLU A 22 8.52 3.88 -11.94
CA GLU A 22 9.90 4.26 -12.28
C GLU A 22 10.61 5.00 -11.15
N LEU A 23 9.87 5.60 -10.22
CA LEU A 23 10.41 6.28 -9.06
C LEU A 23 10.85 5.32 -7.93
N LEU A 24 10.50 4.03 -8.00
CA LEU A 24 10.86 3.04 -6.98
C LEU A 24 12.33 2.60 -7.14
N THR A 25 13.24 3.54 -7.04
CA THR A 25 14.69 3.34 -7.19
C THR A 25 15.39 3.15 -5.84
N PRO A 26 16.58 2.54 -5.80
CA PRO A 26 17.37 2.46 -4.57
C PRO A 26 17.63 3.85 -3.94
N ALA A 27 17.84 4.87 -4.76
CA ALA A 27 18.03 6.26 -4.28
C ALA A 27 16.78 6.84 -3.61
N TYR A 28 15.58 6.50 -4.12
CA TYR A 28 14.32 6.88 -3.49
C TYR A 28 14.19 6.25 -2.09
N PHE A 29 14.37 4.94 -1.97
CA PHE A 29 14.26 4.25 -0.67
C PHE A 29 15.33 4.70 0.31
N LYS A 30 16.55 4.96 -0.17
CA LYS A 30 17.63 5.52 0.65
C LYS A 30 17.23 6.88 1.25
N ALA A 31 16.68 7.79 0.43
CA ALA A 31 16.23 9.10 0.89
C ALA A 31 15.10 9.00 1.94
N LEU A 32 14.17 8.05 1.80
CA LEU A 32 13.14 7.78 2.80
C LEU A 32 13.76 7.32 4.12
N ASN A 33 14.65 6.34 4.07
CA ASN A 33 15.28 5.76 5.24
C ASN A 33 16.14 6.77 6.01
N GLU A 34 16.90 7.62 5.32
CA GLU A 34 17.70 8.69 5.93
C GLU A 34 16.84 9.74 6.64
N ALA A 35 15.60 9.92 6.20
CA ALA A 35 14.66 10.84 6.82
C ALA A 35 13.72 10.17 7.86
N GLY A 36 13.77 8.85 8.05
CA GLY A 36 12.83 8.11 8.89
C GLY A 36 11.40 8.08 8.35
N VAL A 37 11.24 8.21 7.05
CA VAL A 37 9.96 8.25 6.34
C VAL A 37 9.68 6.90 5.69
N THR A 38 8.41 6.45 5.61
CA THR A 38 8.07 5.21 4.95
C THR A 38 7.56 5.43 3.52
N HIS A 39 7.64 4.37 2.71
CA HIS A 39 6.93 4.31 1.44
C HIS A 39 5.45 3.96 1.68
N CYS A 40 4.53 4.69 1.04
CA CYS A 40 3.14 4.33 0.97
C CYS A 40 2.92 3.35 -0.19
N PHE A 41 2.80 2.06 0.14
CA PHE A 41 2.42 1.04 -0.85
C PHE A 41 1.05 1.35 -1.40
N ASN A 42 0.89 1.36 -2.72
CA ASN A 42 -0.41 1.70 -3.28
C ASN A 42 -0.82 0.79 -4.43
N HIS A 43 -2.12 0.52 -4.50
CA HIS A 43 -2.76 -0.16 -5.61
C HIS A 43 -3.43 0.90 -6.49
N TRP A 44 -2.68 1.42 -7.45
CA TRP A 44 -3.05 2.52 -8.32
C TRP A 44 -2.80 2.17 -9.79
N ASN A 45 -3.61 2.74 -10.66
CA ASN A 45 -3.62 2.52 -12.12
C ASN A 45 -2.22 2.29 -12.76
N SER A 46 -1.29 3.22 -12.52
CA SER A 46 0.04 3.23 -13.16
C SER A 46 1.15 2.61 -12.30
N MET A 47 0.78 1.94 -11.22
CA MET A 47 1.74 1.29 -10.33
C MET A 47 1.89 -0.20 -10.64
N ILE A 48 3.01 -0.77 -10.19
CA ILE A 48 3.21 -2.20 -10.14
C ILE A 48 2.47 -2.82 -8.94
N PRO A 49 2.14 -4.13 -8.96
CA PRO A 49 1.53 -4.83 -7.84
C PRO A 49 2.24 -4.59 -6.51
N LEU A 50 1.50 -4.63 -5.40
CA LEU A 50 2.04 -4.34 -4.05
C LEU A 50 3.23 -5.24 -3.69
N HIS A 51 3.20 -6.53 -4.04
CA HIS A 51 4.31 -7.45 -3.76
C HIS A 51 5.61 -7.06 -4.50
N LEU A 52 5.51 -6.45 -5.68
CA LEU A 52 6.68 -5.95 -6.42
C LEU A 52 7.22 -4.66 -5.79
N GLN A 53 6.34 -3.78 -5.28
CA GLN A 53 6.76 -2.61 -4.51
C GLN A 53 7.47 -3.04 -3.21
N MET A 54 6.94 -4.05 -2.50
CA MET A 54 7.57 -4.62 -1.31
C MET A 54 8.94 -5.23 -1.62
N ARG A 55 9.06 -5.89 -2.77
CA ARG A 55 10.34 -6.45 -3.23
C ARG A 55 11.34 -5.33 -3.52
N ALA A 56 10.95 -4.30 -4.28
CA ALA A 56 11.83 -3.16 -4.56
C ALA A 56 12.34 -2.49 -3.27
N ALA A 57 11.46 -2.32 -2.27
CA ALA A 57 11.88 -1.81 -0.96
C ALA A 57 12.85 -2.75 -0.25
N ALA A 58 12.63 -4.07 -0.30
CA ALA A 58 13.50 -5.06 0.32
C ALA A 58 14.88 -5.12 -0.36
N ASP A 59 14.92 -5.10 -1.69
CA ASP A 59 16.15 -5.10 -2.50
C ASP A 59 17.00 -3.83 -2.24
N ALA A 60 16.35 -2.73 -1.85
CA ALA A 60 17.00 -1.48 -1.44
C ALA A 60 17.38 -1.43 0.06
N GLY A 61 17.37 -2.56 0.77
CA GLY A 61 17.75 -2.64 2.19
C GLY A 61 16.57 -2.54 3.18
N GLY A 62 15.33 -2.52 2.68
CA GLY A 62 14.12 -2.43 3.51
C GLY A 62 13.72 -1.00 3.86
N LEU A 63 12.69 -0.87 4.71
CA LEU A 63 12.21 0.41 5.24
C LEU A 63 12.50 0.47 6.74
N THR A 64 13.15 1.56 7.17
CA THR A 64 13.57 1.76 8.57
C THR A 64 12.46 2.29 9.47
N ALA A 65 11.49 3.04 8.92
CA ALA A 65 10.36 3.56 9.69
C ALA A 65 9.63 2.44 10.45
N ASP A 66 9.03 2.76 11.58
CA ASP A 66 8.38 1.83 12.52
C ASP A 66 6.92 1.49 12.15
N PHE A 67 6.51 1.84 10.95
CA PHE A 67 5.18 1.51 10.43
C PHE A 67 5.19 1.26 8.92
N PHE A 68 4.15 0.57 8.46
CA PHE A 68 3.80 0.42 7.07
C PHE A 68 2.45 1.07 6.77
N ILE A 69 2.27 1.52 5.55
CA ILE A 69 0.98 2.03 5.07
C ILE A 69 0.70 1.53 3.66
N ALA A 70 -0.54 1.10 3.41
CA ALA A 70 -1.04 0.74 2.10
C ALA A 70 -2.32 1.50 1.76
N ARG A 71 -2.43 1.97 0.51
CA ARG A 71 -3.61 2.62 -0.03
C ARG A 71 -4.11 1.87 -1.26
N LEU A 72 -5.33 1.35 -1.18
CA LEU A 72 -5.99 0.63 -2.26
C LEU A 72 -6.92 1.60 -2.98
N LEU A 73 -6.56 2.04 -4.17
CA LEU A 73 -7.20 3.17 -4.86
C LEU A 73 -8.04 2.74 -6.06
N THR A 74 -7.40 2.25 -7.13
CA THR A 74 -8.05 1.77 -8.35
C THR A 74 -7.37 0.49 -8.84
N PRO A 75 -8.02 -0.36 -9.63
CA PRO A 75 -7.35 -1.50 -10.25
C PRO A 75 -6.18 -1.04 -11.15
N LEU A 76 -5.15 -1.86 -11.23
CA LEU A 76 -4.01 -1.62 -12.12
C LEU A 76 -4.51 -1.55 -13.57
N GLY A 77 -3.98 -0.61 -14.34
CA GLY A 77 -4.38 -0.39 -15.72
C GLY A 77 -5.77 0.23 -15.92
N THR A 78 -6.46 0.61 -14.83
CA THR A 78 -7.80 1.20 -14.89
C THR A 78 -7.76 2.68 -14.49
N SER A 79 -8.21 3.57 -15.39
CA SER A 79 -8.29 5.01 -15.08
C SER A 79 -9.28 5.28 -13.94
N TYR A 80 -9.12 6.43 -13.28
CA TYR A 80 -10.02 6.83 -12.20
C TYR A 80 -11.48 6.90 -12.65
N GLN A 81 -11.75 7.48 -13.84
CA GLN A 81 -13.09 7.60 -14.42
C GLN A 81 -13.69 6.23 -14.73
N ASN A 82 -12.94 5.36 -15.41
CA ASN A 82 -13.40 4.01 -15.73
C ASN A 82 -13.72 3.20 -14.46
N ALA A 83 -12.91 3.35 -13.40
CA ALA A 83 -13.19 2.71 -12.12
C ALA A 83 -14.44 3.27 -11.45
N GLU A 84 -14.72 4.58 -11.60
CA GLU A 84 -15.94 5.20 -11.08
C GLU A 84 -17.17 4.66 -11.78
N GLU A 85 -17.18 4.66 -13.11
CA GLU A 85 -18.28 4.12 -13.92
C GLU A 85 -18.51 2.62 -13.67
N GLN A 86 -17.42 1.85 -13.55
CA GLN A 86 -17.49 0.41 -13.35
C GLN A 86 -18.04 0.04 -11.98
N PHE A 87 -17.73 0.79 -10.93
CA PHE A 87 -17.98 0.38 -9.55
C PHE A 87 -19.12 1.13 -8.86
N ALA A 88 -19.65 2.21 -9.43
CA ALA A 88 -20.85 2.84 -8.90
C ALA A 88 -22.04 1.83 -8.90
N PRO A 89 -22.92 1.87 -7.91
CA PRO A 89 -23.08 2.82 -6.81
C PRO A 89 -22.30 2.47 -5.54
N TYR A 90 -21.32 1.59 -5.57
CA TYR A 90 -20.46 1.17 -4.44
C TYR A 90 -21.19 0.41 -3.33
N ASP A 91 -22.25 -0.30 -3.65
CA ASP A 91 -23.10 -1.04 -2.73
C ASP A 91 -22.55 -2.46 -2.41
N LYS A 92 -21.66 -2.96 -3.23
CA LYS A 92 -21.06 -4.31 -3.11
C LYS A 92 -19.65 -4.36 -3.68
N VAL A 93 -18.92 -5.42 -3.35
CA VAL A 93 -17.69 -5.79 -4.07
C VAL A 93 -18.08 -6.33 -5.44
N GLN A 94 -17.77 -5.60 -6.49
CA GLN A 94 -18.12 -5.94 -7.86
C GLN A 94 -17.00 -6.73 -8.56
N ARG A 95 -15.75 -6.38 -8.28
CA ARG A 95 -14.59 -7.03 -8.89
C ARG A 95 -13.54 -7.37 -7.82
N PRO A 96 -13.67 -8.52 -7.13
CA PRO A 96 -12.70 -8.96 -6.13
C PRO A 96 -11.29 -9.11 -6.74
N ASN A 97 -10.28 -8.58 -6.05
CA ASN A 97 -8.88 -8.72 -6.45
C ASN A 97 -8.12 -9.56 -5.42
N SER A 98 -8.07 -10.87 -5.66
CA SER A 98 -7.43 -11.84 -4.76
C SER A 98 -5.93 -11.55 -4.58
N GLN A 99 -5.23 -11.14 -5.64
CA GLN A 99 -3.81 -10.81 -5.57
C GLN A 99 -3.55 -9.59 -4.69
N MET A 100 -4.30 -8.51 -4.89
CA MET A 100 -4.19 -7.29 -4.07
C MET A 100 -4.46 -7.62 -2.58
N ARG A 101 -5.51 -8.38 -2.28
CA ARG A 101 -5.84 -8.80 -0.91
C ARG A 101 -4.72 -9.64 -0.28
N ALA A 102 -4.19 -10.62 -1.03
CA ALA A 102 -3.07 -11.45 -0.58
C ALA A 102 -1.80 -10.63 -0.34
N ASP A 103 -1.51 -9.65 -1.17
CA ASP A 103 -0.36 -8.76 -1.00
C ASP A 103 -0.50 -7.89 0.26
N VAL A 104 -1.71 -7.37 0.54
CA VAL A 104 -1.98 -6.65 1.80
C VAL A 104 -1.78 -7.56 3.00
N VAL A 105 -2.27 -8.78 2.96
CA VAL A 105 -2.06 -9.76 4.04
C VAL A 105 -0.57 -10.05 4.27
N LYS A 106 0.23 -10.16 3.21
CA LYS A 106 1.69 -10.29 3.32
C LYS A 106 2.33 -9.08 4.01
N LEU A 107 1.88 -7.86 3.67
CA LEU A 107 2.35 -6.63 4.30
C LEU A 107 2.02 -6.60 5.80
N LEU A 108 0.79 -6.96 6.17
CA LEU A 108 0.34 -7.02 7.55
C LEU A 108 1.14 -8.04 8.36
N ARG A 109 1.43 -9.21 7.79
CA ARG A 109 2.27 -10.24 8.43
C ARG A 109 3.70 -9.77 8.60
N ARG A 110 4.25 -9.09 7.62
CA ARG A 110 5.58 -8.49 7.75
C ARG A 110 5.60 -7.46 8.88
N ALA A 111 4.54 -6.67 9.03
CA ALA A 111 4.42 -5.73 10.13
C ALA A 111 4.47 -6.44 11.49
N LEU A 112 3.68 -7.49 11.67
CA LEU A 112 3.71 -8.31 12.90
C LEU A 112 5.08 -8.92 13.16
N ALA A 113 5.68 -9.55 12.15
CA ALA A 113 6.98 -10.19 12.28
C ALA A 113 8.12 -9.21 12.63
N THR A 114 7.96 -7.94 12.31
CA THR A 114 8.95 -6.88 12.58
C THR A 114 8.52 -5.94 13.71
N ASN A 115 7.45 -6.28 14.43
CA ASN A 115 6.86 -5.45 15.51
C ASN A 115 6.60 -4.00 15.08
N LYS A 116 6.10 -3.81 13.86
CA LYS A 116 5.74 -2.51 13.29
C LYS A 116 4.22 -2.37 13.20
N ARG A 117 3.74 -1.14 13.28
CA ARG A 117 2.33 -0.83 13.01
C ARG A 117 2.06 -0.91 11.51
N ALA A 118 0.82 -1.19 11.15
CA ALA A 118 0.39 -1.14 9.75
C ALA A 118 -0.95 -0.41 9.61
N PHE A 119 -1.04 0.43 8.61
CA PHE A 119 -2.25 1.17 8.25
C PHE A 119 -2.67 0.76 6.84
N VAL A 120 -3.93 0.40 6.67
CA VAL A 120 -4.49 0.07 5.36
C VAL A 120 -5.74 0.91 5.13
N THR A 121 -5.80 1.59 4.00
CA THR A 121 -6.98 2.32 3.56
C THR A 121 -7.43 1.82 2.20
N ALA A 122 -8.73 1.74 1.97
CA ALA A 122 -9.30 1.36 0.69
C ALA A 122 -10.26 2.43 0.18
N ASN A 123 -10.21 2.69 -1.13
CA ASN A 123 -11.22 3.45 -1.84
C ASN A 123 -12.28 2.48 -2.38
N ASN A 124 -13.52 2.94 -2.52
CA ASN A 124 -14.57 2.16 -3.16
C ASN A 124 -14.20 1.72 -4.58
N LYS A 125 -13.41 2.52 -5.29
CA LYS A 125 -12.93 2.21 -6.65
C LYS A 125 -11.88 1.08 -6.72
N ALA A 126 -11.43 0.54 -5.58
CA ALA A 126 -10.50 -0.60 -5.59
C ALA A 126 -11.19 -1.89 -6.05
N GLU A 127 -12.40 -2.15 -5.56
CA GLU A 127 -13.18 -3.37 -5.83
C GLU A 127 -14.70 -3.14 -5.91
N GLY A 128 -15.19 -1.93 -5.62
CA GLY A 128 -16.61 -1.57 -5.60
C GLY A 128 -17.17 -1.17 -4.24
N ASN A 129 -16.58 -1.63 -3.13
CA ASN A 129 -17.03 -1.27 -1.79
C ASN A 129 -15.87 -1.39 -0.78
N SER A 130 -15.40 -0.27 -0.25
CA SER A 130 -14.22 -0.26 0.62
C SER A 130 -14.45 -0.98 1.97
N PRO A 131 -15.56 -0.83 2.69
CA PRO A 131 -15.81 -1.60 3.91
C PRO A 131 -15.78 -3.11 3.69
N LEU A 132 -16.45 -3.61 2.64
CA LEU A 132 -16.48 -5.04 2.32
C LEU A 132 -15.10 -5.55 1.84
N THR A 133 -14.33 -4.74 1.13
CA THR A 133 -12.93 -5.04 0.80
C THR A 133 -12.10 -5.23 2.07
N MET A 134 -12.21 -4.31 3.03
CA MET A 134 -11.49 -4.41 4.30
C MET A 134 -11.92 -5.63 5.13
N VAL A 135 -13.21 -5.94 5.20
CA VAL A 135 -13.71 -7.17 5.84
C VAL A 135 -13.12 -8.42 5.19
N SER A 136 -13.05 -8.45 3.86
CA SER A 136 -12.48 -9.58 3.13
C SER A 136 -10.99 -9.76 3.39
N ILE A 137 -10.22 -8.66 3.47
CA ILE A 137 -8.79 -8.69 3.82
C ILE A 137 -8.61 -9.19 5.26
N ALA A 138 -9.43 -8.71 6.20
CA ALA A 138 -9.37 -9.12 7.60
C ALA A 138 -9.66 -10.64 7.76
N LYS A 139 -10.67 -11.16 7.07
CA LYS A 139 -10.96 -12.59 7.05
C LYS A 139 -9.78 -13.40 6.53
N LEU A 140 -9.23 -13.03 5.38
CA LEU A 140 -8.08 -13.70 4.77
C LEU A 140 -6.83 -13.65 5.68
N PHE A 141 -6.65 -12.56 6.43
CA PHE A 141 -5.56 -12.43 7.39
C PHE A 141 -5.72 -13.41 8.56
N LEU A 142 -6.95 -13.55 9.10
CA LEU A 142 -7.26 -14.44 10.22
C LEU A 142 -7.23 -15.92 9.82
N GLU A 143 -7.80 -16.30 8.68
CA GLU A 143 -7.83 -17.67 8.17
C GLU A 143 -6.42 -18.28 8.02
N ASN A 144 -5.47 -17.46 7.67
CA ASN A 144 -4.08 -17.89 7.52
C ASN A 144 -3.22 -17.65 8.79
N ALA A 145 -3.80 -17.21 9.89
CA ALA A 145 -3.14 -17.03 11.17
C ALA A 145 -3.26 -18.26 12.10
N ALA A 146 -4.01 -19.30 11.67
CA ALA A 146 -4.07 -20.57 12.39
C ALA A 146 -2.70 -21.27 12.39
N PRO A 147 -2.25 -21.83 13.52
CA PRO A 147 -0.92 -22.44 13.70
C PRO A 147 -0.67 -23.63 12.81
#